data_e393b935b09a4cc3a17740230ffccefd
#
_entry.id   e393b935b09a4cc3a17740230ffccefd
#
_cell.length_a   1.000
_cell.length_b   1.000
_cell.length_c   1.000
_cell.angle_alpha   90.00
_cell.angle_beta   90.00
_cell.angle_gamma   90.00
#
_symmetry.space_group_name_H-M   'P 1'
#
loop_
_entity.id
_entity.type
_entity.pdbx_description
1 polymer ?
#
loop_
_entity_poly.entity_id
_entity_poly.type
_entity_poly.pdbx_seq_one_letter_code
_entity_poly.pdbx_strand_id
1 'polypeptide(L)'
;MSKIAIGVSIPVMIIVGLSFGLQMYDKTIYKLEQQKEKAPSDLEKKLPVNFDIREQEIAWNIIKSYKGVDDEGSNLFDTIITQIENAYPNEKILQHRDTMLEISVLDIREQKDVGFYEVKFTFQTYDDVREYIWNVNIETEEIIPINDGARKMTQIVDFYN
;
A
#
# COMPACT_ATOMS: atom_id res chain seq x y z
N MET A 1 -41.33 -49.42 4.79
CA MET A 1 -40.06 -49.42 5.50
C MET A 1 -38.97 -48.92 4.54
N SER A 2 -38.44 -47.78 4.68
CA SER A 2 -37.00 -47.48 4.71
C SER A 2 -36.79 -45.99 5.01
N LYS A 3 -36.12 -45.75 6.07
CA LYS A 3 -35.71 -44.42 6.58
C LYS A 3 -34.31 -44.10 6.01
N ILE A 4 -34.01 -42.79 6.07
CA ILE A 4 -32.64 -42.21 6.24
C ILE A 4 -31.92 -41.93 4.91
N ALA A 5 -31.42 -40.71 4.69
CA ALA A 5 -30.49 -39.95 5.44
C ALA A 5 -30.54 -38.47 5.02
N ILE A 6 -30.98 -37.61 5.89
CA ILE A 6 -30.70 -36.19 5.83
C ILE A 6 -29.77 -35.93 7.02
N GLY A 7 -28.58 -35.45 6.78
CA GLY A 7 -27.82 -34.92 7.89
C GLY A 7 -26.33 -35.08 7.92
N VAL A 8 -25.57 -34.76 6.85
CA VAL A 8 -24.08 -34.62 6.99
C VAL A 8 -23.49 -33.50 6.09
N SER A 9 -24.28 -32.65 5.46
CA SER A 9 -23.74 -31.70 4.48
C SER A 9 -23.37 -30.28 5.03
N ILE A 10 -23.89 -29.90 6.18
CA ILE A 10 -23.73 -28.51 6.66
C ILE A 10 -22.41 -28.27 7.42
N PRO A 11 -21.87 -29.17 8.26
CA PRO A 11 -20.64 -28.89 8.99
C PRO A 11 -19.37 -28.87 8.12
N VAL A 12 -19.36 -29.59 6.99
CA VAL A 12 -18.17 -29.66 6.11
C VAL A 12 -17.96 -28.35 5.35
N MET A 13 -19.02 -27.68 4.91
CA MET A 13 -18.92 -26.38 4.21
C MET A 13 -18.42 -25.25 5.13
N ILE A 14 -18.82 -25.25 6.41
CA ILE A 14 -18.37 -24.27 7.39
C ILE A 14 -16.87 -24.45 7.71
N ILE A 15 -16.40 -25.69 7.80
CA ILE A 15 -15.01 -26.00 8.09
C ILE A 15 -14.11 -25.60 6.90
N VAL A 16 -14.55 -25.81 5.66
CA VAL A 16 -13.81 -25.42 4.46
C VAL A 16 -13.75 -23.88 4.35
N GLY A 17 -14.83 -23.19 4.63
CA GLY A 17 -14.87 -21.71 4.61
C GLY A 17 -13.94 -21.09 5.65
N LEU A 18 -13.92 -21.63 6.87
CA LEU A 18 -13.03 -21.17 7.95
C LEU A 18 -11.55 -21.47 7.65
N SER A 19 -11.25 -22.62 7.03
CA SER A 19 -9.88 -22.98 6.65
C SER A 19 -9.36 -22.09 5.55
N PHE A 20 -10.20 -21.68 4.58
CA PHE A 20 -9.81 -20.78 3.50
C PHE A 20 -9.58 -19.34 4.01
N GLY A 21 -10.44 -18.85 4.89
CA GLY A 21 -10.30 -17.53 5.53
C GLY A 21 -9.03 -17.43 6.39
N LEU A 22 -8.71 -18.47 7.16
CA LEU A 22 -7.49 -18.52 7.96
C LEU A 22 -6.22 -18.59 7.11
N GLN A 23 -6.24 -19.32 5.98
CA GLN A 23 -5.08 -19.39 5.07
C GLN A 23 -4.82 -18.07 4.34
N MET A 24 -5.86 -17.32 4.00
CA MET A 24 -5.71 -15.98 3.41
C MET A 24 -5.17 -14.99 4.45
N TYR A 25 -5.69 -15.04 5.67
CA TYR A 25 -5.23 -14.21 6.78
C TYR A 25 -3.75 -14.47 7.13
N ASP A 26 -3.33 -15.74 7.21
CA ASP A 26 -1.94 -16.14 7.44
C ASP A 26 -1.00 -15.68 6.32
N LYS A 27 -1.42 -15.77 5.04
CA LYS A 27 -0.61 -15.29 3.91
C LYS A 27 -0.35 -13.80 3.95
N THR A 28 -1.36 -13.01 4.33
CA THR A 28 -1.23 -11.55 4.43
C THR A 28 -0.29 -11.18 5.59
N ILE A 29 -0.43 -11.83 6.75
CA ILE A 29 0.46 -11.61 7.89
C ILE A 29 1.90 -12.07 7.56
N TYR A 30 2.07 -13.20 6.89
CA TYR A 30 3.37 -13.72 6.50
C TYR A 30 4.11 -12.80 5.50
N LYS A 31 3.39 -12.21 4.53
CA LYS A 31 3.93 -11.18 3.63
C LYS A 31 4.35 -9.92 4.41
N LEU A 32 3.55 -9.47 5.37
CA LEU A 32 3.85 -8.30 6.20
C LEU A 32 5.05 -8.54 7.13
N GLU A 33 5.24 -9.74 7.64
CA GLU A 33 6.39 -10.10 8.48
C GLU A 33 7.69 -10.21 7.68
N GLN A 34 7.66 -10.73 6.45
CA GLN A 34 8.83 -10.75 5.56
C GLN A 34 9.25 -9.35 5.10
N GLN A 35 8.32 -8.39 4.99
CA GLN A 35 8.65 -6.99 4.70
C GLN A 35 9.32 -6.29 5.90
N LYS A 36 9.05 -6.72 7.14
CA LYS A 36 9.71 -6.18 8.34
C LYS A 36 11.18 -6.58 8.49
N GLU A 37 11.66 -7.62 7.81
CA GLU A 37 13.06 -8.05 7.89
C GLU A 37 14.04 -7.22 7.03
N LYS A 38 13.54 -6.38 6.13
CA LYS A 38 14.38 -5.42 5.42
C LYS A 38 14.63 -4.23 6.34
N ALA A 39 15.87 -4.03 6.76
CA ALA A 39 16.24 -2.85 7.54
C ALA A 39 15.73 -1.58 6.83
N PRO A 40 15.02 -0.68 7.55
CA PRO A 40 14.46 0.51 6.94
C PRO A 40 15.57 1.33 6.27
N SER A 41 15.32 1.78 5.05
CA SER A 41 16.24 2.69 4.36
C SER A 41 16.42 3.97 5.18
N ASP A 42 17.55 4.67 5.02
CA ASP A 42 17.78 5.94 5.73
C ASP A 42 16.69 6.98 5.45
N LEU A 43 15.97 6.82 4.35
CA LEU A 43 14.83 7.64 3.96
C LEU A 43 13.58 7.31 4.81
N GLU A 44 13.32 6.04 5.07
CA GLU A 44 12.20 5.60 5.92
C GLU A 44 12.31 6.10 7.35
N LYS A 45 13.55 6.25 7.86
CA LYS A 45 13.80 6.84 9.19
C LYS A 45 13.51 8.34 9.25
N LYS A 46 13.43 9.02 8.10
CA LYS A 46 13.16 10.47 8.00
C LYS A 46 11.69 10.79 7.78
N LEU A 47 10.87 9.81 7.39
CA LEU A 47 9.45 10.00 7.21
C LEU A 47 8.78 10.09 8.59
N PRO A 48 8.17 11.22 8.95
CA PRO A 48 7.37 11.34 10.15
C PRO A 48 6.03 10.62 9.93
N VAL A 49 6.06 9.30 10.03
CA VAL A 49 4.85 8.47 9.89
C VAL A 49 4.31 8.25 11.28
N ASN A 50 3.18 8.86 11.58
CA ASN A 50 2.42 8.60 12.80
C ASN A 50 1.08 7.97 12.40
N PHE A 51 1.00 6.66 12.43
CA PHE A 51 -0.25 5.95 12.19
C PHE A 51 -0.97 5.76 13.52
N ASP A 52 -2.19 6.27 13.60
CA ASP A 52 -3.03 6.13 14.79
C ASP A 52 -3.58 4.72 14.95
N ILE A 53 -3.72 4.00 13.83
CA ILE A 53 -4.26 2.64 13.81
C ILE A 53 -3.49 1.75 12.82
N ARG A 54 -3.49 0.44 13.09
CA ARG A 54 -2.84 -0.58 12.27
C ARG A 54 -3.30 -0.60 10.80
N GLU A 55 -4.56 -0.31 10.54
CA GLU A 55 -5.14 -0.30 9.20
C GLU A 55 -4.53 0.79 8.31
N GLN A 56 -4.19 1.95 8.88
CA GLN A 56 -3.47 3.01 8.17
C GLN A 56 -2.05 2.56 7.77
N GLU A 57 -1.36 1.84 8.65
CA GLU A 57 -0.05 1.25 8.33
C GLU A 57 -0.16 0.24 7.18
N ILE A 58 -1.21 -0.59 7.16
CA ILE A 58 -1.48 -1.54 6.08
C ILE A 58 -1.70 -0.80 4.77
N ALA A 59 -2.55 0.23 4.74
CA ALA A 59 -2.84 1.01 3.54
C ALA A 59 -1.57 1.66 2.97
N TRP A 60 -0.72 2.24 3.82
CA TRP A 60 0.57 2.76 3.39
C TRP A 60 1.50 1.68 2.84
N ASN A 61 1.60 0.53 3.50
CA ASN A 61 2.46 -0.57 3.06
C ASN A 61 2.04 -1.13 1.69
N ILE A 62 0.74 -1.17 1.37
CA ILE A 62 0.23 -1.56 0.06
C ILE A 62 0.77 -0.61 -1.02
N ILE A 63 0.64 0.72 -0.84
CA ILE A 63 1.17 1.71 -1.77
C ILE A 63 2.69 1.60 -1.90
N LYS A 64 3.37 1.55 -0.77
CA LYS A 64 4.83 1.53 -0.72
C LYS A 64 5.43 0.35 -1.46
N SER A 65 4.83 -0.83 -1.32
CA SER A 65 5.33 -2.08 -1.88
C SER A 65 4.80 -2.43 -3.26
N TYR A 66 3.86 -1.64 -3.81
CA TYR A 66 3.26 -1.91 -5.11
C TYR A 66 4.30 -1.91 -6.23
N LYS A 67 4.36 -3.00 -7.01
CA LYS A 67 5.32 -3.20 -8.08
C LYS A 67 4.69 -3.33 -9.48
N GLY A 68 3.42 -2.91 -9.61
CA GLY A 68 2.69 -3.08 -10.84
C GLY A 68 2.01 -4.45 -10.97
N VAL A 69 1.47 -4.68 -12.15
CA VAL A 69 0.66 -5.89 -12.45
C VAL A 69 1.49 -7.18 -12.38
N ASP A 70 2.76 -7.10 -12.74
CA ASP A 70 3.66 -8.26 -12.85
C ASP A 70 4.40 -8.58 -11.53
N ASP A 71 4.26 -7.74 -10.51
CA ASP A 71 4.99 -7.83 -9.22
C ASP A 71 6.53 -7.90 -9.40
N GLU A 72 7.03 -7.36 -10.52
CA GLU A 72 8.45 -7.29 -10.85
C GLU A 72 8.97 -5.84 -10.81
N GLY A 73 10.30 -5.68 -10.75
CA GLY A 73 10.94 -4.36 -10.80
C GLY A 73 10.90 -3.55 -9.52
N SER A 74 11.00 -2.23 -9.67
CA SER A 74 11.01 -1.28 -8.55
C SER A 74 9.60 -1.07 -8.00
N ASN A 75 9.48 -0.91 -6.69
CA ASN A 75 8.19 -0.56 -6.10
C ASN A 75 7.81 0.91 -6.36
N LEU A 76 6.55 1.23 -6.12
CA LEU A 76 5.98 2.55 -6.39
C LEU A 76 6.67 3.66 -5.59
N PHE A 77 7.01 3.40 -4.33
CA PHE A 77 7.71 4.39 -3.50
C PHE A 77 9.13 4.66 -4.02
N ASP A 78 9.91 3.62 -4.32
CA ASP A 78 11.26 3.76 -4.88
C ASP A 78 11.22 4.47 -6.24
N THR A 79 10.20 4.22 -7.06
CA THR A 79 9.99 4.91 -8.34
C THR A 79 9.72 6.39 -8.12
N ILE A 80 8.86 6.78 -7.17
CA ILE A 80 8.59 8.19 -6.83
C ILE A 80 9.88 8.88 -6.38
N ILE A 81 10.62 8.26 -5.46
CA ILE A 81 11.88 8.80 -4.94
C ILE A 81 12.90 9.01 -6.07
N THR A 82 13.05 8.02 -6.95
CA THR A 82 13.93 8.12 -8.13
C THR A 82 13.50 9.26 -9.05
N GLN A 83 12.21 9.45 -9.32
CA GLN A 83 11.71 10.55 -10.14
C GLN A 83 11.92 11.92 -9.48
N ILE A 84 11.85 12.00 -8.16
CA ILE A 84 12.18 13.22 -7.41
C ILE A 84 13.68 13.52 -7.55
N GLU A 85 14.57 12.56 -7.29
CA GLU A 85 16.03 12.76 -7.41
C GLU A 85 16.44 13.12 -8.82
N ASN A 86 15.85 12.50 -9.85
CA ASN A 86 16.12 12.81 -11.26
C ASN A 86 15.71 14.24 -11.67
N ALA A 87 14.74 14.83 -10.98
CA ALA A 87 14.35 16.23 -11.20
C ALA A 87 15.38 17.24 -10.65
N TYR A 88 16.26 16.80 -9.74
CA TYR A 88 17.30 17.63 -9.10
C TYR A 88 18.70 17.01 -9.27
N PRO A 89 19.20 16.85 -10.52
CA PRO A 89 20.38 16.02 -10.81
C PRO A 89 21.69 16.56 -10.20
N ASN A 90 21.73 17.82 -9.81
CA ASN A 90 22.92 18.48 -9.25
C ASN A 90 22.85 18.65 -7.72
N GLU A 91 21.79 18.14 -7.08
CA GLU A 91 21.55 18.32 -5.67
C GLU A 91 21.16 17.00 -4.99
N LYS A 92 21.55 16.86 -3.75
CA LYS A 92 21.03 15.80 -2.89
C LYS A 92 19.72 16.25 -2.26
N ILE A 93 18.70 16.44 -3.11
CA ILE A 93 17.43 17.08 -2.72
C ILE A 93 16.78 16.46 -1.51
N LEU A 94 16.81 15.13 -1.38
CA LEU A 94 16.22 14.42 -0.24
C LEU A 94 16.97 14.67 1.09
N GLN A 95 18.18 15.21 1.02
CA GLN A 95 18.99 15.58 2.18
C GLN A 95 19.01 17.10 2.41
N HIS A 96 18.42 17.87 1.52
CA HIS A 96 18.36 19.31 1.65
C HIS A 96 17.55 19.72 2.89
N ARG A 97 17.95 20.78 3.57
CA ARG A 97 17.33 21.23 4.84
C ARG A 97 15.88 21.67 4.67
N ASP A 98 15.53 22.20 3.50
CA ASP A 98 14.20 22.70 3.19
C ASP A 98 13.31 21.60 2.55
N THR A 99 13.80 20.37 2.47
CA THR A 99 13.01 19.24 1.99
C THR A 99 12.23 18.61 3.13
N MET A 100 10.93 18.51 2.92
CA MET A 100 9.99 17.81 3.78
C MET A 100 9.32 16.68 3.01
N LEU A 101 9.23 15.52 3.65
CA LEU A 101 8.49 14.36 3.17
C LEU A 101 7.40 14.05 4.20
N GLU A 102 6.17 13.89 3.75
CA GLU A 102 5.04 13.61 4.62
C GLU A 102 4.17 12.49 4.05
N ILE A 103 3.68 11.63 4.92
CA ILE A 103 2.68 10.62 4.59
C ILE A 103 1.47 10.87 5.48
N SER A 104 0.30 10.96 4.85
CA SER A 104 -0.99 11.06 5.50
C SER A 104 -1.89 9.93 5.02
N VAL A 105 -2.56 9.27 5.96
CA VAL A 105 -3.53 8.21 5.66
C VAL A 105 -4.83 8.53 6.37
N LEU A 106 -5.90 8.69 5.58
CA LEU A 106 -7.24 9.02 6.05
C LEU A 106 -8.19 7.83 5.82
N ASP A 107 -9.00 7.54 6.81
CA ASP A 107 -10.12 6.63 6.67
C ASP A 107 -11.25 7.30 5.86
N ILE A 108 -11.61 6.71 4.72
CA ILE A 108 -12.65 7.22 3.84
C ILE A 108 -13.82 6.24 3.67
N ARG A 109 -13.99 5.30 4.62
CA ARG A 109 -15.07 4.28 4.59
C ARG A 109 -16.47 4.88 4.54
N GLU A 110 -16.68 6.03 5.16
CA GLU A 110 -17.98 6.74 5.10
C GLU A 110 -18.29 7.31 3.71
N GLN A 111 -17.28 7.55 2.88
CA GLN A 111 -17.40 8.20 1.57
C GLN A 111 -17.41 7.19 0.40
N LYS A 112 -16.83 6.00 0.61
CA LYS A 112 -16.73 4.95 -0.40
C LYS A 112 -17.37 3.65 0.11
N ASP A 113 -16.53 2.68 0.46
CA ASP A 113 -16.94 1.37 0.92
C ASP A 113 -16.02 0.91 2.06
N VAL A 114 -16.36 -0.20 2.69
CA VAL A 114 -15.54 -0.82 3.74
C VAL A 114 -14.13 -1.10 3.22
N GLY A 115 -13.15 -0.78 4.03
CA GLY A 115 -11.74 -1.06 3.74
C GLY A 115 -11.01 0.01 2.92
N PHE A 116 -11.66 1.11 2.49
CA PHE A 116 -10.99 2.17 1.73
C PHE A 116 -10.32 3.21 2.63
N TYR A 117 -9.08 3.54 2.27
CA TYR A 117 -8.25 4.59 2.85
C TYR A 117 -7.70 5.50 1.76
N GLU A 118 -7.65 6.82 2.01
CA GLU A 118 -6.89 7.74 1.18
C GLU A 118 -5.47 7.81 1.72
N VAL A 119 -4.49 7.51 0.86
CA VAL A 119 -3.07 7.61 1.14
C VAL A 119 -2.50 8.76 0.34
N LYS A 120 -1.91 9.73 1.02
CA LYS A 120 -1.25 10.87 0.42
C LYS A 120 0.23 10.90 0.80
N PHE A 121 1.10 10.96 -0.22
CA PHE A 121 2.51 11.27 -0.06
C PHE A 121 2.79 12.68 -0.58
N THR A 122 3.41 13.51 0.24
CA THR A 122 3.80 14.88 -0.09
C THR A 122 5.32 15.01 -0.06
N PHE A 123 5.87 15.51 -1.14
CA PHE A 123 7.25 16.00 -1.22
C PHE A 123 7.18 17.53 -1.35
N GLN A 124 7.86 18.23 -0.47
CA GLN A 124 7.99 19.68 -0.50
C GLN A 124 9.47 20.07 -0.42
N THR A 125 9.86 21.05 -1.20
CA THR A 125 11.18 21.68 -1.17
C THR A 125 11.04 23.19 -1.25
N TYR A 126 12.14 23.93 -1.39
CA TYR A 126 12.17 25.40 -1.42
C TYR A 126 11.46 26.02 -2.64
N ASP A 127 11.28 25.27 -3.74
CA ASP A 127 10.71 25.75 -5.01
C ASP A 127 9.54 24.91 -5.54
N ASP A 128 9.25 23.75 -4.95
CA ASP A 128 8.24 22.82 -5.48
C ASP A 128 7.48 22.08 -4.37
N VAL A 129 6.23 21.75 -4.66
CA VAL A 129 5.39 20.86 -3.85
C VAL A 129 4.74 19.84 -4.78
N ARG A 130 4.96 18.55 -4.50
CA ARG A 130 4.35 17.44 -5.23
C ARG A 130 3.52 16.60 -4.28
N GLU A 131 2.30 16.36 -4.68
CA GLU A 131 1.40 15.47 -3.96
C GLU A 131 1.02 14.28 -4.84
N TYR A 132 0.98 13.11 -4.23
CA TYR A 132 0.58 11.86 -4.83
C TYR A 132 -0.52 11.26 -3.95
N ILE A 133 -1.71 11.04 -4.53
CA ILE A 133 -2.90 10.65 -3.77
C ILE A 133 -3.50 9.39 -4.38
N TRP A 134 -3.70 8.37 -3.56
CA TRP A 134 -4.38 7.13 -3.93
C TRP A 134 -5.49 6.81 -2.95
N ASN A 135 -6.54 6.16 -3.44
CA ASN A 135 -7.45 5.39 -2.61
C ASN A 135 -7.02 3.93 -2.62
N VAL A 136 -6.93 3.32 -1.46
CA VAL A 136 -6.46 1.95 -1.27
C VAL A 136 -7.53 1.17 -0.53
N ASN A 137 -7.91 0.03 -1.06
CA ASN A 137 -8.72 -0.94 -0.33
C ASN A 137 -7.80 -1.96 0.36
N ILE A 138 -7.80 -1.98 1.69
CA ILE A 138 -6.90 -2.87 2.45
C ILE A 138 -7.32 -4.34 2.45
N GLU A 139 -8.56 -4.64 2.04
CA GLU A 139 -9.07 -6.02 1.97
C GLU A 139 -8.74 -6.66 0.61
N THR A 140 -8.82 -5.88 -0.48
CA THR A 140 -8.58 -6.36 -1.85
C THR A 140 -7.20 -6.00 -2.39
N GLU A 141 -6.45 -5.15 -1.68
CA GLU A 141 -5.19 -4.54 -2.12
C GLU A 141 -5.35 -3.69 -3.40
N GLU A 142 -6.58 -3.28 -3.73
CA GLU A 142 -6.85 -2.42 -4.88
C GLU A 142 -6.29 -1.01 -4.66
N ILE A 143 -5.59 -0.48 -5.68
CA ILE A 143 -4.99 0.86 -5.67
C ILE A 143 -5.64 1.69 -6.78
N ILE A 144 -6.25 2.82 -6.41
CA ILE A 144 -6.90 3.76 -7.32
C ILE A 144 -6.19 5.10 -7.26
N PRO A 145 -5.41 5.50 -8.27
CA PRO A 145 -4.74 6.80 -8.29
C PRO A 145 -5.76 7.93 -8.48
N ILE A 146 -5.71 8.96 -7.63
CA ILE A 146 -6.70 10.04 -7.58
C ILE A 146 -6.24 11.27 -8.37
N ASN A 147 -4.98 11.69 -8.21
CA ASN A 147 -4.45 12.84 -8.91
C ASN A 147 -3.48 12.47 -10.05
N ASP A 148 -3.10 13.45 -10.88
CA ASP A 148 -2.23 13.22 -12.04
C ASP A 148 -0.84 12.72 -11.65
N GLY A 149 -0.31 13.18 -10.52
CA GLY A 149 0.96 12.72 -9.98
C GLY A 149 0.92 11.23 -9.66
N ALA A 150 -0.08 10.78 -8.92
CA ALA A 150 -0.28 9.39 -8.59
C ALA A 150 -0.51 8.53 -9.85
N ARG A 151 -1.38 8.98 -10.78
CA ARG A 151 -1.62 8.26 -12.05
C ARG A 151 -0.35 8.03 -12.84
N LYS A 152 0.48 9.08 -12.99
CA LYS A 152 1.75 8.98 -13.71
C LYS A 152 2.71 7.99 -13.06
N MET A 153 2.84 8.01 -11.73
CA MET A 153 3.75 7.09 -11.02
C MET A 153 3.26 5.65 -11.09
N THR A 154 1.96 5.41 -10.91
CA THR A 154 1.37 4.08 -11.06
C THR A 154 1.57 3.53 -12.47
N GLN A 155 1.35 4.34 -13.51
CA GLN A 155 1.60 3.94 -14.91
C GLN A 155 3.08 3.59 -15.17
N ILE A 156 4.02 4.32 -14.58
CA ILE A 156 5.46 3.98 -14.72
C ILE A 156 5.73 2.59 -14.17
N VAL A 157 5.19 2.29 -13.00
CA VAL A 157 5.38 0.98 -12.36
C VAL A 157 4.67 -0.14 -13.14
N ASP A 158 3.49 0.13 -13.72
CA ASP A 158 2.72 -0.87 -14.47
C ASP A 158 3.32 -1.23 -15.84
N PHE A 159 4.00 -0.28 -16.51
CA PHE A 159 4.35 -0.44 -17.92
C PHE A 159 5.85 -0.33 -18.22
N TYR A 160 6.70 0.12 -17.30
CA TYR A 160 8.10 0.43 -17.56
C TYR A 160 9.09 -0.19 -16.56
N ASN A 161 8.61 -1.06 -15.72
CA ASN A 161 9.45 -1.79 -14.76
C ASN A 161 9.94 -3.12 -15.32
#